data_cd43f9ceab36d5bbc4cd634496c57ab7
#
_entry.id   cd43f9ceab36d5bbc4cd634496c57ab7
#
_cell.length_a   1.000
_cell.length_b   1.000
_cell.length_c   1.000
_cell.angle_alpha   90.00
_cell.angle_beta   90.00
_cell.angle_gamma   90.00
#
_symmetry.space_group_name_H-M   'P 1'
#
loop_
_entity.id
_entity.type
_entity.pdbx_description
1 polymer ?
#
loop_
_entity_poly.entity_id
_entity_poly.type
_entity_poly.pdbx_seq_one_letter_code
_entity_poly.pdbx_strand_id
1 'polypeptide(L)' 'MTLTLYTSPGCHLCEQAEEILDYLGVDFRAVDISSDVDLIRKFGVRIPVLKRPDDAELGWPFDALDVERFSA' A
#
# COMPACT_ATOMS: atom_id res chain seq x y z
N MET A 1 -8.66 12.41 0.86
CA MET A 1 -7.94 11.51 1.79
C MET A 1 -6.71 10.97 1.09
N THR A 2 -5.57 10.95 1.75
CA THR A 2 -4.33 10.40 1.19
C THR A 2 -4.04 9.06 1.86
N LEU A 3 -3.91 8.00 1.06
CA LEU A 3 -3.53 6.69 1.55
C LEU A 3 -2.01 6.60 1.69
N THR A 4 -1.55 5.67 2.52
CA THR A 4 -0.14 5.30 2.60
C THR A 4 0.04 3.92 2.01
N LEU A 5 0.99 3.77 1.09
CA LEU A 5 1.36 2.46 0.52
C LEU A 5 2.73 2.06 1.07
N TYR A 6 2.76 1.01 1.87
CA TYR A 6 4.02 0.44 2.35
C TYR A 6 4.60 -0.47 1.29
N THR A 7 5.85 -0.24 0.93
CA THR A 7 6.52 -0.86 -0.21
C THR A 7 8.01 -1.05 0.07
N SER A 8 8.71 -1.72 -0.83
CA SER A 8 10.17 -1.77 -0.80
C SER A 8 10.74 -1.83 -2.22
N PRO A 9 12.01 -1.44 -2.43
CA PRO A 9 12.64 -1.53 -3.75
C PRO A 9 12.62 -2.95 -4.29
N GLY A 10 12.35 -3.10 -5.60
CA GLY A 10 12.36 -4.41 -6.26
C GLY A 10 11.15 -5.29 -5.99
N CYS A 11 10.12 -4.76 -5.35
CA CYS A 11 8.91 -5.51 -5.05
C CYS A 11 7.93 -5.43 -6.23
N HIS A 12 7.80 -6.51 -7.01
CA HIS A 12 6.89 -6.56 -8.16
C HIS A 12 5.42 -6.38 -7.77
N LEU A 13 5.02 -6.98 -6.66
CA LEU A 13 3.65 -6.85 -6.18
C LEU A 13 3.34 -5.40 -5.78
N CYS A 14 4.33 -4.70 -5.23
CA CYS A 14 4.20 -3.28 -4.90
C CYS A 14 4.03 -2.43 -6.17
N GLU A 15 4.74 -2.78 -7.24
CA GLU A 15 4.57 -2.11 -8.54
C GLU A 15 3.15 -2.31 -9.07
N GLN A 16 2.61 -3.52 -8.95
CA GLN A 16 1.24 -3.81 -9.35
C GLN A 16 0.23 -2.99 -8.53
N ALA A 17 0.48 -2.87 -7.23
CA ALA A 17 -0.36 -2.06 -6.35
C ALA A 17 -0.34 -0.59 -6.78
N GLU A 18 0.83 -0.04 -7.10
CA GLU A 18 0.94 1.34 -7.58
C GLU A 18 0.19 1.56 -8.89
N GLU A 19 0.25 0.60 -9.82
CA GLU A 19 -0.50 0.66 -11.07
C GLU A 19 -2.00 0.76 -10.83
N ILE A 20 -2.52 -0.02 -9.88
CA ILE A 20 -3.94 0.01 -9.52
C ILE A 20 -4.31 1.39 -8.97
N LEU A 21 -3.51 1.92 -8.06
CA LEU A 21 -3.76 3.23 -7.44
C LEU A 21 -3.72 4.35 -8.48
N ASP A 22 -2.75 4.31 -9.39
CA ASP A 22 -2.62 5.29 -10.46
C ASP A 22 -3.81 5.22 -11.42
N TYR A 23 -4.23 4.01 -11.77
CA TYR A 23 -5.38 3.80 -12.65
C TYR A 23 -6.65 4.41 -12.05
N LEU A 24 -6.84 4.26 -10.75
CA LEU A 24 -8.02 4.77 -10.06
C LEU A 24 -7.92 6.27 -9.74
N GLY A 25 -6.75 6.87 -9.88
CA GLY A 25 -6.55 8.27 -9.53
C GLY A 25 -6.62 8.54 -8.03
N VAL A 26 -6.30 7.54 -7.21
CA VAL A 26 -6.32 7.67 -5.75
C VAL A 26 -5.04 8.34 -5.28
N ASP A 27 -5.16 9.34 -4.41
CA ASP A 27 -4.00 9.96 -3.80
C ASP A 27 -3.34 9.01 -2.82
N PHE A 28 -2.05 8.77 -3.00
CA PHE A 28 -1.29 7.96 -2.07
C PHE A 28 0.15 8.44 -1.94
N ARG A 29 0.75 8.08 -0.83
CA ARG A 29 2.17 8.30 -0.57
C ARG A 29 2.83 6.95 -0.36
N ALA A 30 3.88 6.67 -1.13
CA ALA A 30 4.66 5.44 -0.97
C ALA A 30 5.68 5.62 0.17
N VAL A 31 5.75 4.65 1.06
CA VAL A 31 6.71 4.61 2.15
C VAL A 31 7.56 3.36 2.00
N ASP A 32 8.86 3.56 1.79
CA ASP A 32 9.83 2.47 1.72
C ASP A 32 10.11 1.98 3.13
N ILE A 33 9.81 0.71 3.40
CA ILE A 33 10.00 0.13 4.73
C ILE A 33 11.42 -0.39 4.98
N SER A 34 12.27 -0.44 3.94
CA SER A 34 13.55 -1.14 4.00
C SER A 34 14.56 -0.52 4.99
N SER A 35 14.38 0.76 5.34
CA SER A 35 15.28 1.46 6.26
C SER A 35 14.69 1.65 7.65
N ASP A 36 13.54 1.06 7.94
CA ASP A 36 12.87 1.20 9.24
C ASP A 36 12.59 -0.18 9.82
N VAL A 37 13.29 -0.53 10.88
CA VAL A 37 13.21 -1.86 11.51
C VAL A 37 11.77 -2.17 11.99
N ASP A 38 11.09 -1.18 12.55
CA ASP A 38 9.74 -1.38 13.06
C ASP A 38 8.76 -1.65 11.92
N LEU A 39 8.90 -0.94 10.80
CA LEU A 39 8.06 -1.17 9.62
C LEU A 39 8.36 -2.52 8.99
N ILE A 40 9.63 -2.94 8.94
CA ILE A 40 10.01 -4.25 8.44
C ILE A 40 9.35 -5.36 9.27
N ARG A 41 9.39 -5.23 10.59
CA ARG A 41 8.77 -6.21 11.47
C ARG A 41 7.26 -6.30 11.27
N LYS A 42 6.62 -5.14 11.09
CA LYS A 42 5.17 -5.09 10.95
C LYS A 42 4.68 -5.51 9.57
N PHE A 43 5.35 -5.07 8.52
CA PHE A 43 4.86 -5.20 7.15
C PHE A 43 5.76 -6.03 6.22
N GLY A 44 6.95 -6.41 6.64
CA GLY A 44 7.99 -6.95 5.76
C GLY A 44 7.56 -8.08 4.84
N VAL A 45 6.76 -9.03 5.34
CA VAL A 45 6.24 -10.15 4.54
C VAL A 45 4.84 -9.89 4.00
N ARG A 46 4.26 -8.73 4.31
CA ARG A 46 2.88 -8.38 3.97
C ARG A 46 2.77 -7.36 2.84
N ILE A 47 3.86 -6.66 2.52
CA ILE A 47 3.82 -5.62 1.49
C ILE A 47 3.42 -6.20 0.14
N PRO A 48 2.68 -5.44 -0.69
CA PRO A 48 2.22 -4.07 -0.46
C PRO A 48 1.04 -4.01 0.52
N VAL A 49 1.03 -3.01 1.39
CA VAL A 49 -0.06 -2.76 2.34
C VAL A 49 -0.52 -1.31 2.20
N LEU A 50 -1.83 -1.11 2.05
CA LEU A 50 -2.42 0.22 2.07
C LEU A 50 -2.93 0.53 3.47
N LYS A 51 -2.78 1.79 3.88
CA LYS A 51 -3.26 2.25 5.17
C LYS A 51 -4.02 3.56 4.98
N ARG A 52 -5.19 3.66 5.62
CA ARG A 52 -5.99 4.88 5.67
C ARG A 52 -5.55 5.76 6.84
N PRO A 53 -5.94 7.07 6.82
CA PRO A 53 -5.66 7.95 7.96
C PRO A 53 -6.25 7.49 9.28
N ASP A 54 -7.30 6.66 9.27
CA ASP A 54 -7.91 6.10 10.48
C ASP A 54 -7.25 4.80 10.94
N ASP A 55 -6.06 4.48 10.39
CA ASP A 55 -5.26 3.30 10.69
C ASP A 55 -5.81 1.97 10.17
N ALA A 56 -6.91 1.97 9.43
CA ALA A 56 -7.37 0.75 8.75
C ALA A 56 -6.37 0.33 7.68
N GLU A 57 -6.16 -0.97 7.52
CA GLU A 57 -5.19 -1.55 6.60
C GLU A 57 -5.86 -2.46 5.58
N LEU A 58 -5.33 -2.46 4.36
CA LEU A 58 -5.70 -3.39 3.30
C LEU A 58 -4.44 -4.04 2.77
N GLY A 59 -4.29 -5.34 3.03
CA GLY A 59 -3.12 -6.11 2.61
C GLY A 59 -3.29 -6.77 1.26
N TRP A 60 -2.18 -7.03 0.59
CA TRP A 60 -2.16 -7.76 -0.67
C TRP A 60 -2.59 -9.21 -0.46
N PRO A 61 -3.33 -9.84 -1.40
CA PRO A 61 -3.72 -9.29 -2.70
C PRO A 61 -4.98 -8.43 -2.61
N PHE A 62 -5.02 -7.37 -3.41
CA PHE A 62 -6.22 -6.57 -3.60
C PHE A 62 -6.31 -6.16 -5.08
N ASP A 63 -7.52 -5.87 -5.53
CA ASP A 63 -7.77 -5.39 -6.88
C ASP A 63 -8.33 -3.96 -6.85
N ALA A 64 -8.67 -3.43 -8.02
CA ALA A 64 -9.19 -2.07 -8.12
C ALA A 64 -10.48 -1.88 -7.33
N LEU A 65 -11.37 -2.87 -7.32
CA LEU A 65 -12.63 -2.80 -6.59
C LEU A 65 -12.39 -2.76 -5.08
N ASP A 66 -11.45 -3.56 -4.59
CA ASP A 66 -11.07 -3.55 -3.17
C ASP A 66 -10.55 -2.18 -2.76
N VAL A 67 -9.70 -1.57 -3.60
CA VAL A 67 -9.14 -0.23 -3.33
C VAL A 67 -10.23 0.82 -3.36
N GLU A 68 -11.15 0.76 -4.31
CA GLU A 68 -12.28 1.69 -4.36
C GLU A 68 -13.10 1.66 -3.08
N ARG A 69 -13.43 0.47 -2.60
CA ARG A 69 -14.19 0.29 -1.36
C ARG A 69 -13.41 0.80 -0.15
N PHE A 70 -12.12 0.50 -0.12
CA PHE A 70 -11.25 0.90 0.98
C PHE A 70 -11.09 2.41 1.07
N SER A 71 -11.02 3.09 -0.08
CA SER A 71 -10.78 4.53 -0.17
C SER A 71 -12.05 5.37 -0.20
N ALA A 72 -13.20 4.75 -0.20
CA ALA A 72 -14.49 5.44 -0.28
C ALA A 72 -14.79 6.22 1.01
#